data_e15d2e521a3afada6703d306c2347e6d
#
_entry.id   e15d2e521a3afada6703d306c2347e6d
#
_cell.length_a   1.000
_cell.length_b   1.000
_cell.length_c   1.000
_cell.angle_alpha   90.00
_cell.angle_beta   90.00
_cell.angle_gamma   90.00
#
_symmetry.space_group_name_H-M   'P 1'
#
loop_
_entity.id
_entity.type
_entity.pdbx_description
1 polymer ?
#
loop_
_entity_poly.entity_id
_entity_poly.type
_entity_poly.pdbx_seq_one_letter_code
_entity_poly.pdbx_strand_id
1 'polypeptide(L)'
;IYGMVAGINAFALGARMANPRAKVHLMWTGEKGVDALSELEKRGVELISSQDAGLPRGDKHYGLYRLDGEEPVPLAMPFWHWGEFYERILRGIMDGRWKLEGNEAGRAVNYWWGMASGMIDVLQSRSLPRGTKRLAAILHKGLCSGTIVPFEGELYAQGGVMIQAEDKQMEPEEILRMDWLAENVEGHIPAF
;
A
#
# COMPACT_ATOMS: atom_id res chain seq x y z
N ILE A 1 -6.57 -4.69 -12.39
CA ILE A 1 -6.38 -3.62 -11.38
C ILE A 1 -6.83 -4.09 -9.98
N TYR A 2 -7.25 -5.32 -9.82
CA TYR A 2 -7.68 -5.87 -8.54
C TYR A 2 -6.61 -5.63 -7.45
N GLY A 3 -7.02 -4.98 -6.35
CA GLY A 3 -6.15 -4.66 -5.23
C GLY A 3 -5.24 -3.43 -5.39
N MET A 4 -4.98 -2.94 -6.60
CA MET A 4 -4.14 -1.74 -6.80
C MET A 4 -4.82 -0.49 -6.25
N VAL A 5 -6.12 -0.32 -6.50
CA VAL A 5 -6.89 0.83 -6.01
C VAL A 5 -6.89 0.86 -4.47
N ALA A 6 -7.02 -0.31 -3.83
CA ALA A 6 -6.92 -0.41 -2.38
C ALA A 6 -5.56 0.06 -1.85
N GLY A 7 -4.46 -0.33 -2.52
CA GLY A 7 -3.11 0.14 -2.17
C GLY A 7 -2.95 1.65 -2.30
N ILE A 8 -3.49 2.24 -3.37
CA ILE A 8 -3.50 3.70 -3.58
C ILE A 8 -4.28 4.40 -2.47
N ASN A 9 -5.47 3.90 -2.15
CA ASN A 9 -6.31 4.48 -1.11
C ASN A 9 -5.69 4.31 0.28
N ALA A 10 -5.10 3.15 0.60
CA ALA A 10 -4.39 2.95 1.86
C ALA A 10 -3.22 3.93 2.02
N PHE A 11 -2.45 4.17 0.95
CA PHE A 11 -1.38 5.17 0.93
C PHE A 11 -1.94 6.59 1.17
N ALA A 12 -3.02 6.94 0.49
CA ALA A 12 -3.64 8.26 0.60
C ALA A 12 -4.23 8.51 2.00
N LEU A 13 -4.90 7.52 2.58
CA LEU A 13 -5.43 7.58 3.95
C LEU A 13 -4.31 7.69 4.96
N GLY A 14 -3.21 6.93 4.81
CA GLY A 14 -2.02 7.03 5.66
C GLY A 14 -1.34 8.39 5.57
N ALA A 15 -1.21 8.96 4.37
CA ALA A 15 -0.70 10.31 4.17
C ALA A 15 -1.58 11.36 4.87
N ARG A 16 -2.90 11.24 4.77
CA ARG A 16 -3.87 12.12 5.43
C ARG A 16 -3.86 11.99 6.95
N MET A 17 -3.65 10.78 7.47
CA MET A 17 -3.50 10.54 8.90
C MET A 17 -2.29 11.31 9.47
N ALA A 18 -1.18 11.34 8.75
CA ALA A 18 0.02 12.09 9.14
C ALA A 18 -0.11 13.60 8.90
N ASN A 19 -0.80 14.00 7.83
CA ASN A 19 -1.07 15.39 7.48
C ASN A 19 -2.48 15.51 6.87
N PRO A 20 -3.47 16.08 7.61
CA PRO A 20 -4.86 16.20 7.14
C PRO A 20 -5.02 16.98 5.83
N ARG A 21 -4.01 17.75 5.42
CA ARG A 21 -3.98 18.50 4.16
C ARG A 21 -3.24 17.79 3.04
N ALA A 22 -2.75 16.56 3.27
CA ALA A 22 -2.03 15.81 2.25
C ALA A 22 -2.94 15.47 1.07
N LYS A 23 -2.44 15.75 -0.14
CA LYS A 23 -3.04 15.33 -1.41
C LYS A 23 -2.11 14.34 -2.09
N VAL A 24 -2.68 13.38 -2.77
CA VAL A 24 -1.96 12.35 -3.51
C VAL A 24 -2.30 12.51 -4.99
N HIS A 25 -1.32 12.89 -5.81
CA HIS A 25 -1.46 12.95 -7.25
C HIS A 25 -1.20 11.56 -7.84
N LEU A 26 -2.24 10.96 -8.43
CA LEU A 26 -2.17 9.64 -9.05
C LEU A 26 -1.88 9.79 -10.54
N MET A 27 -0.79 9.13 -10.99
CA MET A 27 -0.43 9.00 -12.39
C MET A 27 -0.23 7.54 -12.76
N TRP A 28 -0.69 7.15 -13.94
CA TRP A 28 -0.57 5.78 -14.43
C TRP A 28 0.57 5.67 -15.44
N THR A 29 1.61 4.92 -15.10
CA THR A 29 2.79 4.74 -15.96
C THR A 29 2.50 3.98 -17.25
N GLY A 30 1.39 3.24 -17.32
CA GLY A 30 0.95 2.53 -18.53
C GLY A 30 0.13 3.38 -19.51
N GLU A 31 -0.16 4.62 -19.19
CA GLU A 31 -0.94 5.50 -20.05
C GLU A 31 -0.09 6.02 -21.23
N LYS A 32 -0.58 5.81 -22.46
CA LYS A 32 0.20 6.13 -23.66
C LYS A 32 0.46 7.63 -23.78
N GLY A 33 1.72 8.00 -23.98
CA GLY A 33 2.12 9.38 -24.21
C GLY A 33 2.25 10.23 -22.94
N VAL A 34 2.12 9.63 -21.76
CA VAL A 34 2.29 10.32 -20.48
C VAL A 34 3.63 9.90 -19.86
N ASP A 35 4.50 10.87 -19.63
CA ASP A 35 5.65 10.71 -18.75
C ASP A 35 5.21 11.11 -17.33
N ALA A 36 4.82 10.11 -16.55
CA ALA A 36 4.26 10.31 -15.22
C ALA A 36 5.22 11.07 -14.30
N LEU A 37 6.53 10.82 -14.37
CA LEU A 37 7.50 11.47 -13.52
C LEU A 37 7.61 12.96 -13.86
N SER A 38 7.82 13.30 -15.13
CA SER A 38 7.85 14.69 -15.61
C SER A 38 6.59 15.47 -15.26
N GLU A 39 5.42 14.83 -15.33
CA GLU A 39 4.16 15.50 -14.99
C GLU A 39 4.03 15.77 -13.47
N LEU A 40 4.49 14.85 -12.64
CA LEU A 40 4.53 15.05 -11.19
C LEU A 40 5.53 16.14 -10.79
N GLU A 41 6.70 16.18 -11.42
CA GLU A 41 7.70 17.25 -11.22
C GLU A 41 7.15 18.63 -11.59
N LYS A 42 6.48 18.75 -12.73
CA LYS A 42 5.82 20.02 -13.16
C LYS A 42 4.77 20.51 -12.16
N ARG A 43 4.14 19.58 -11.42
CA ARG A 43 3.17 19.90 -10.36
C ARG A 43 3.84 20.23 -9.02
N GLY A 44 5.17 20.19 -8.94
CA GLY A 44 5.93 20.43 -7.72
C GLY A 44 5.83 19.30 -6.70
N VAL A 45 5.57 18.07 -7.16
CA VAL A 45 5.53 16.90 -6.29
C VAL A 45 6.97 16.46 -6.01
N GLU A 46 7.36 16.49 -4.74
CA GLU A 46 8.72 16.11 -4.29
C GLU A 46 8.78 14.67 -3.77
N LEU A 47 7.67 14.15 -3.24
CA LEU A 47 7.59 12.81 -2.66
C LEU A 47 6.83 11.89 -3.61
N ILE A 48 7.51 10.86 -4.10
CA ILE A 48 6.95 9.92 -5.06
C ILE A 48 6.92 8.52 -4.47
N SER A 49 5.75 7.88 -4.54
CA SER A 49 5.59 6.45 -4.29
C SER A 49 5.47 5.74 -5.64
N SER A 50 6.45 4.92 -5.96
CA SER A 50 6.50 4.14 -7.19
C SER A 50 6.28 2.65 -6.88
N GLN A 51 6.47 1.80 -7.91
CA GLN A 51 6.35 0.35 -7.72
C GLN A 51 7.37 -0.18 -6.72
N ASP A 52 6.98 -1.27 -6.05
CA ASP A 52 7.84 -1.96 -5.12
C ASP A 52 8.87 -2.80 -5.88
N ALA A 53 10.12 -2.73 -5.46
CA ALA A 53 11.16 -3.52 -6.06
C ALA A 53 11.13 -4.95 -5.51
N GLY A 54 11.03 -5.93 -6.39
CA GLY A 54 11.33 -7.32 -6.03
C GLY A 54 12.82 -7.50 -5.67
N LEU A 55 13.70 -6.82 -6.40
CA LEU A 55 15.15 -6.75 -6.14
C LEU A 55 15.66 -5.38 -6.64
N PRO A 56 16.43 -4.63 -5.83
CA PRO A 56 17.02 -3.38 -6.27
C PRO A 56 18.07 -3.66 -7.36
N ARG A 57 17.78 -3.29 -8.59
CA ARG A 57 18.68 -3.40 -9.74
C ARG A 57 19.20 -2.03 -10.14
N GLY A 58 19.97 -1.39 -9.28
CA GLY A 58 20.67 -0.14 -9.64
C GLY A 58 19.79 1.10 -9.86
N ASP A 59 18.52 0.96 -10.13
CA ASP A 59 17.53 2.04 -10.19
C ASP A 59 17.13 2.42 -8.76
N LYS A 60 17.08 3.70 -8.46
CA LYS A 60 16.72 4.23 -7.14
C LYS A 60 15.24 4.68 -7.04
N HIS A 61 14.47 4.53 -8.13
CA HIS A 61 13.07 4.96 -8.25
C HIS A 61 12.07 3.91 -7.76
N TYR A 62 12.36 3.24 -6.62
CA TYR A 62 11.50 2.23 -6.04
C TYR A 62 10.92 2.68 -4.70
N GLY A 63 9.72 2.19 -4.40
CA GLY A 63 9.02 2.49 -3.16
C GLY A 63 8.76 3.98 -3.00
N LEU A 64 8.92 4.49 -1.80
CA LEU A 64 8.80 5.92 -1.48
C LEU A 64 10.18 6.58 -1.52
N TYR A 65 10.32 7.61 -2.34
CA TYR A 65 11.54 8.41 -2.46
C TYR A 65 11.23 9.90 -2.58
N ARG A 66 12.22 10.74 -2.31
CA ARG A 66 12.17 12.18 -2.54
C ARG A 66 13.01 12.51 -3.77
N LEU A 67 12.49 13.38 -4.62
CA LEU A 67 13.28 14.03 -5.66
C LEU A 67 14.17 15.12 -5.03
N ASP A 68 15.48 15.01 -5.27
CA ASP A 68 16.47 15.99 -4.78
C ASP A 68 17.46 16.24 -5.95
N GLY A 69 17.06 17.14 -6.83
CA GLY A 69 17.74 17.34 -8.10
C GLY A 69 17.56 16.13 -9.04
N GLU A 70 18.64 15.67 -9.67
CA GLU A 70 18.61 14.55 -10.61
C GLU A 70 18.61 13.16 -9.95
N GLU A 71 18.91 13.07 -8.65
CA GLU A 71 19.06 11.80 -7.94
C GLU A 71 17.92 11.57 -6.94
N PRO A 72 17.18 10.46 -7.02
CA PRO A 72 16.18 10.11 -6.04
C PRO A 72 16.81 9.69 -4.72
N VAL A 73 16.26 10.21 -3.61
CA VAL A 73 16.65 9.83 -2.25
C VAL A 73 15.65 8.85 -1.68
N PRO A 74 15.99 7.55 -1.56
CA PRO A 74 15.08 6.54 -1.01
C PRO A 74 14.71 6.84 0.44
N LEU A 75 13.43 6.73 0.78
CA LEU A 75 12.88 6.99 2.11
C LEU A 75 12.33 5.73 2.77
N ALA A 76 11.50 4.98 2.07
CA ALA A 76 10.90 3.75 2.56
C ALA A 76 10.52 2.82 1.40
N MET A 77 10.45 1.53 1.69
CA MET A 77 10.01 0.54 0.72
C MET A 77 9.28 -0.60 1.46
N PRO A 78 8.07 -0.97 1.08
CA PRO A 78 7.46 -2.19 1.56
C PRO A 78 8.21 -3.40 1.01
N PHE A 79 8.24 -4.48 1.79
CA PHE A 79 8.81 -5.74 1.34
C PHE A 79 8.05 -6.93 1.94
N TRP A 80 8.16 -8.07 1.26
CA TRP A 80 7.49 -9.31 1.64
C TRP A 80 8.51 -10.31 2.18
N HIS A 81 8.21 -10.91 3.32
CA HIS A 81 8.95 -12.03 3.89
C HIS A 81 8.56 -13.35 3.20
N TRP A 82 8.92 -13.51 1.92
CA TRP A 82 8.59 -14.70 1.15
C TRP A 82 9.07 -16.01 1.79
N GLY A 83 10.19 -15.98 2.49
CA GLY A 83 10.71 -17.13 3.24
C GLY A 83 9.71 -17.61 4.30
N GLU A 84 9.19 -16.70 5.11
CA GLU A 84 8.15 -16.95 6.11
C GLU A 84 6.87 -17.48 5.48
N PHE A 85 6.47 -16.88 4.35
CA PHE A 85 5.29 -17.33 3.61
C PHE A 85 5.43 -18.79 3.20
N TYR A 86 6.51 -19.13 2.49
CA TYR A 86 6.73 -20.50 2.02
C TYR A 86 6.89 -21.49 3.18
N GLU A 87 7.57 -21.11 4.25
CA GLU A 87 7.74 -21.97 5.43
C GLU A 87 6.37 -22.31 6.05
N ARG A 88 5.47 -21.33 6.22
CA ARG A 88 4.14 -21.58 6.76
C ARG A 88 3.30 -22.46 5.86
N ILE A 89 3.35 -22.27 4.54
CA ILE A 89 2.67 -23.14 3.58
C ILE A 89 3.17 -24.57 3.69
N LEU A 90 4.51 -24.78 3.67
CA LEU A 90 5.12 -26.12 3.75
C LEU A 90 4.77 -26.80 5.06
N ARG A 91 4.84 -26.11 6.20
CA ARG A 91 4.40 -26.64 7.50
C ARG A 91 2.91 -27.03 7.47
N GLY A 92 2.05 -26.21 6.93
CA GLY A 92 0.61 -26.50 6.76
C GLY A 92 0.36 -27.77 5.95
N ILE A 93 1.14 -27.98 4.88
CA ILE A 93 1.08 -29.20 4.05
C ILE A 93 1.55 -30.42 4.84
N MET A 94 2.70 -30.32 5.52
CA MET A 94 3.28 -31.41 6.31
C MET A 94 2.38 -31.82 7.48
N ASP A 95 1.73 -30.85 8.12
CA ASP A 95 0.78 -31.09 9.22
C ASP A 95 -0.60 -31.59 8.73
N GLY A 96 -0.80 -31.74 7.42
CA GLY A 96 -2.07 -32.16 6.82
C GLY A 96 -3.19 -31.13 6.88
N ARG A 97 -2.94 -29.93 7.41
CA ARG A 97 -3.94 -28.84 7.52
C ARG A 97 -4.38 -28.31 6.15
N TRP A 98 -3.53 -28.39 5.15
CA TRP A 98 -3.85 -28.01 3.76
C TRP A 98 -5.08 -28.74 3.18
N LYS A 99 -5.36 -29.96 3.66
CA LYS A 99 -6.54 -30.75 3.23
C LYS A 99 -7.81 -30.35 3.96
N LEU A 100 -7.70 -29.71 5.13
CA LEU A 100 -8.83 -29.36 5.99
C LEU A 100 -9.41 -27.98 5.67
N GLU A 101 -8.68 -27.10 5.00
CA GLU A 101 -9.11 -25.75 4.66
C GLU A 101 -9.93 -25.68 3.35
N GLY A 102 -10.71 -26.73 3.04
CA GLY A 102 -11.73 -26.69 1.99
C GLY A 102 -11.18 -26.64 0.58
N ASN A 103 -10.01 -27.22 0.35
CA ASN A 103 -9.47 -27.37 -0.99
C ASN A 103 -10.23 -28.44 -1.77
N GLU A 104 -11.48 -28.15 -2.08
CA GLU A 104 -12.18 -28.83 -3.17
C GLU A 104 -11.36 -28.55 -4.43
N ALA A 105 -10.84 -29.60 -5.02
CA ALA A 105 -9.87 -29.62 -6.10
C ALA A 105 -10.02 -28.43 -7.08
N GLY A 106 -8.98 -27.57 -7.14
CA GLY A 106 -8.82 -26.58 -8.19
C GLY A 106 -9.18 -25.13 -7.84
N ARG A 107 -9.51 -24.78 -6.59
CA ARG A 107 -9.70 -23.38 -6.19
C ARG A 107 -8.38 -22.74 -5.72
N ALA A 108 -8.09 -21.55 -6.21
CA ALA A 108 -6.98 -20.74 -5.70
C ALA A 108 -7.28 -20.32 -4.25
N VAL A 109 -6.28 -20.46 -3.37
CA VAL A 109 -6.38 -20.02 -1.97
C VAL A 109 -5.81 -18.60 -1.88
N ASN A 110 -6.60 -17.67 -1.38
CA ASN A 110 -6.17 -16.31 -1.11
C ASN A 110 -5.71 -16.18 0.35
N TYR A 111 -4.49 -15.66 0.56
CA TYR A 111 -3.95 -15.39 1.88
C TYR A 111 -3.99 -13.89 2.18
N TRP A 112 -4.71 -13.53 3.24
CA TRP A 112 -4.80 -12.16 3.77
C TRP A 112 -3.78 -11.94 4.89
N TRP A 113 -2.51 -12.17 4.58
CA TRP A 113 -1.44 -12.02 5.53
C TRP A 113 -0.75 -10.67 5.32
N GLY A 114 -0.94 -9.77 6.27
CA GLY A 114 -0.35 -8.44 6.28
C GLY A 114 0.78 -8.31 7.31
N MET A 115 0.97 -7.08 7.79
CA MET A 115 2.00 -6.74 8.78
C MET A 115 1.80 -7.47 10.11
N ALA A 116 0.54 -7.64 10.57
CA ALA A 116 0.22 -8.36 11.79
C ALA A 116 0.67 -9.83 11.78
N SER A 117 0.72 -10.45 10.60
CA SER A 117 1.20 -11.82 10.44
C SER A 117 2.71 -11.92 10.23
N GLY A 118 3.42 -10.79 10.12
CA GLY A 118 4.84 -10.72 9.81
C GLY A 118 5.19 -10.99 8.34
N MET A 119 4.18 -11.05 7.44
CA MET A 119 4.42 -11.31 6.02
C MET A 119 4.85 -10.08 5.23
N ILE A 120 4.43 -8.92 5.69
CA ILE A 120 4.76 -7.63 5.08
C ILE A 120 5.42 -6.75 6.13
N ASP A 121 6.45 -6.02 5.74
CA ASP A 121 7.10 -5.01 6.57
C ASP A 121 7.57 -3.84 5.70
N VAL A 122 8.13 -2.80 6.32
CA VAL A 122 8.61 -1.59 5.65
C VAL A 122 10.07 -1.33 6.00
N LEU A 123 10.93 -1.38 4.99
CA LEU A 123 12.30 -0.89 5.10
C LEU A 123 12.29 0.64 5.15
N GLN A 124 12.99 1.20 6.11
CA GLN A 124 13.12 2.66 6.28
C GLN A 124 14.55 3.10 6.04
N SER A 125 14.71 4.21 5.34
CA SER A 125 16.03 4.81 5.12
C SER A 125 16.68 5.25 6.45
N ARG A 126 18.01 5.07 6.52
CA ARG A 126 18.78 5.56 7.65
C ARG A 126 18.80 7.08 7.73
N SER A 127 18.58 7.78 6.62
CA SER A 127 18.57 9.24 6.52
C SER A 127 17.30 9.90 7.08
N LEU A 128 16.22 9.14 7.33
CA LEU A 128 14.98 9.70 7.89
C LEU A 128 15.22 10.36 9.25
N PRO A 129 14.60 11.53 9.51
CA PRO A 129 14.66 12.20 10.80
C PRO A 129 14.17 11.29 11.95
N ARG A 130 14.74 11.48 13.14
CA ARG A 130 14.37 10.68 14.33
C ARG A 130 12.86 10.74 14.65
N GLY A 131 12.24 11.93 14.50
CA GLY A 131 10.81 12.11 14.72
C GLY A 131 9.97 11.27 13.77
N THR A 132 10.32 11.29 12.47
CA THR A 132 9.65 10.48 11.44
C THR A 132 9.79 8.98 11.72
N LYS A 133 10.98 8.52 12.06
CA LYS A 133 11.20 7.10 12.44
C LYS A 133 10.36 6.69 13.64
N ARG A 134 10.25 7.56 14.66
CA ARG A 134 9.46 7.30 15.85
C ARG A 134 7.97 7.22 15.53
N LEU A 135 7.45 8.14 14.71
CA LEU A 135 6.05 8.10 14.26
C LEU A 135 5.78 6.83 13.46
N ALA A 136 6.63 6.51 12.49
CA ALA A 136 6.51 5.29 11.69
C ALA A 136 6.52 4.02 12.57
N ALA A 137 7.36 3.97 13.59
CA ALA A 137 7.39 2.84 14.53
C ALA A 137 6.08 2.72 15.36
N ILE A 138 5.48 3.84 15.76
CA ILE A 138 4.19 3.86 16.46
C ILE A 138 3.08 3.34 15.55
N LEU A 139 3.00 3.85 14.31
CA LEU A 139 2.02 3.41 13.31
C LEU A 139 2.19 1.93 12.96
N HIS A 140 3.43 1.49 12.74
CA HIS A 140 3.75 0.08 12.51
C HIS A 140 3.24 -0.81 13.64
N LYS A 141 3.51 -0.43 14.90
CA LYS A 141 3.01 -1.17 16.06
C LYS A 141 1.47 -1.21 16.09
N GLY A 142 0.82 -0.10 15.78
CA GLY A 142 -0.64 -0.02 15.70
C GLY A 142 -1.23 -0.95 14.64
N LEU A 143 -0.64 -0.98 13.43
CA LEU A 143 -1.04 -1.89 12.36
C LEU A 143 -0.81 -3.36 12.72
N CYS A 144 0.35 -3.70 13.32
CA CYS A 144 0.64 -5.06 13.76
C CYS A 144 -0.28 -5.56 14.87
N SER A 145 -0.71 -4.67 15.77
CA SER A 145 -1.62 -5.02 16.87
C SER A 145 -3.10 -4.97 16.49
N GLY A 146 -3.44 -4.51 15.30
CA GLY A 146 -4.82 -4.27 14.89
C GLY A 146 -5.48 -3.06 15.57
N THR A 147 -4.72 -2.21 16.27
CA THR A 147 -5.23 -0.97 16.86
C THR A 147 -5.46 0.11 15.80
N ILE A 148 -4.79 -0.01 14.67
CA ILE A 148 -4.98 0.82 13.48
C ILE A 148 -5.39 -0.12 12.35
N VAL A 149 -6.58 0.12 11.81
CA VAL A 149 -7.13 -0.61 10.66
C VAL A 149 -7.31 0.40 9.52
N PRO A 150 -6.64 0.23 8.36
CA PRO A 150 -6.63 1.24 7.30
C PRO A 150 -8.01 1.63 6.74
N PHE A 151 -8.95 0.68 6.71
CA PHE A 151 -10.29 0.86 6.15
C PHE A 151 -11.39 0.70 7.20
N GLU A 152 -11.14 1.23 8.40
CA GLU A 152 -12.11 1.36 9.48
C GLU A 152 -12.55 2.83 9.62
N GLY A 153 -13.82 3.05 10.03
CA GLY A 153 -14.36 4.37 10.25
C GLY A 153 -14.89 5.05 8.98
N GLU A 154 -15.11 6.35 9.06
CA GLU A 154 -15.64 7.12 7.93
C GLU A 154 -14.67 7.16 6.75
N LEU A 155 -15.17 6.76 5.59
CA LEU A 155 -14.43 6.80 4.33
C LEU A 155 -15.22 7.58 3.28
N TYR A 156 -14.52 8.48 2.62
CA TYR A 156 -15.07 9.32 1.56
C TYR A 156 -14.29 9.11 0.26
N ALA A 157 -15.03 8.95 -0.83
CA ALA A 157 -14.48 8.99 -2.18
C ALA A 157 -14.34 10.43 -2.68
N GLN A 158 -13.70 10.57 -3.82
CA GLN A 158 -13.61 11.83 -4.55
C GLN A 158 -15.00 12.50 -4.66
N GLY A 159 -15.02 13.83 -4.60
CA GLY A 159 -16.27 14.59 -4.62
C GLY A 159 -17.06 14.56 -3.31
N GLY A 160 -16.50 14.04 -2.23
CA GLY A 160 -17.14 13.99 -0.92
C GLY A 160 -18.25 12.94 -0.79
N VAL A 161 -18.23 11.92 -1.65
CA VAL A 161 -19.21 10.83 -1.60
C VAL A 161 -18.85 9.90 -0.45
N MET A 162 -19.76 9.76 0.54
CA MET A 162 -19.58 8.84 1.66
C MET A 162 -19.65 7.38 1.16
N ILE A 163 -18.58 6.63 1.42
CA ILE A 163 -18.48 5.20 1.09
C ILE A 163 -18.80 4.34 2.31
N GLN A 164 -18.34 4.77 3.49
CA GLN A 164 -18.49 4.02 4.72
C GLN A 164 -18.76 4.95 5.90
N ALA A 165 -19.61 4.52 6.83
CA ALA A 165 -19.92 5.22 8.07
C ALA A 165 -18.90 4.91 9.18
N GLU A 166 -18.90 5.71 10.27
CA GLU A 166 -17.90 5.69 11.35
C GLU A 166 -17.76 4.34 12.08
N ASP A 167 -18.87 3.60 12.20
CA ASP A 167 -18.95 2.35 12.96
C ASP A 167 -18.64 1.09 12.16
N LYS A 168 -18.10 1.22 10.95
CA LYS A 168 -17.87 0.12 10.04
C LYS A 168 -16.38 -0.09 9.72
N GLN A 169 -16.09 -1.32 9.32
CA GLN A 169 -14.81 -1.74 8.73
C GLN A 169 -15.09 -2.47 7.43
N MET A 170 -14.27 -2.23 6.40
CA MET A 170 -14.38 -2.95 5.14
C MET A 170 -13.92 -4.39 5.26
N GLU A 171 -14.71 -5.29 4.66
CA GLU A 171 -14.34 -6.69 4.52
C GLU A 171 -13.29 -6.89 3.42
N PRO A 172 -12.49 -7.97 3.50
CA PRO A 172 -11.44 -8.26 2.51
C PRO A 172 -11.91 -8.26 1.06
N GLU A 173 -13.10 -8.78 0.78
CA GLU A 173 -13.68 -8.82 -0.55
C GLU A 173 -14.04 -7.42 -1.08
N GLU A 174 -14.49 -6.53 -0.21
CA GLU A 174 -14.78 -5.12 -0.54
C GLU A 174 -13.49 -4.38 -0.87
N ILE A 175 -12.44 -4.62 -0.08
CA ILE A 175 -11.11 -4.03 -0.31
C ILE A 175 -10.56 -4.47 -1.67
N LEU A 176 -10.67 -5.76 -2.03
CA LEU A 176 -10.21 -6.26 -3.33
C LEU A 176 -10.97 -5.66 -4.52
N ARG A 177 -12.26 -5.41 -4.34
CA ARG A 177 -13.15 -4.91 -5.40
C ARG A 177 -13.25 -3.39 -5.45
N MET A 178 -12.45 -2.71 -4.65
CA MET A 178 -12.46 -1.24 -4.56
C MET A 178 -12.29 -0.60 -5.94
N ASP A 179 -13.25 0.21 -6.32
CA ASP A 179 -13.37 0.88 -7.64
C ASP A 179 -13.52 2.41 -7.52
N TRP A 180 -13.22 2.95 -6.35
CA TRP A 180 -13.26 4.37 -6.03
C TRP A 180 -11.91 4.85 -5.50
N LEU A 181 -11.62 6.15 -5.65
CA LEU A 181 -10.43 6.79 -5.10
C LEU A 181 -10.82 7.62 -3.88
N ALA A 182 -9.97 7.61 -2.85
CA ALA A 182 -10.15 8.41 -1.64
C ALA A 182 -10.19 9.91 -1.98
N GLU A 183 -10.92 10.69 -1.19
CA GLU A 183 -11.21 12.11 -1.46
C GLU A 183 -9.96 13.00 -1.59
N ASN A 184 -8.84 12.60 -0.99
CA ASN A 184 -7.56 13.29 -1.08
C ASN A 184 -6.66 12.80 -2.24
N VAL A 185 -7.17 11.92 -3.11
CA VAL A 185 -6.48 11.49 -4.34
C VAL A 185 -6.92 12.36 -5.50
N GLU A 186 -5.97 12.93 -6.22
CA GLU A 186 -6.19 13.68 -7.46
C GLU A 186 -5.72 12.81 -8.64
N GLY A 187 -6.66 12.33 -9.42
CA GLY A 187 -6.43 11.41 -10.54
C GLY A 187 -7.69 10.64 -10.88
N HIS A 188 -7.57 9.60 -11.69
CA HIS A 188 -8.70 8.78 -12.11
C HIS A 188 -8.30 7.30 -12.18
N ILE A 189 -9.28 6.41 -12.17
CA ILE A 189 -9.11 4.99 -12.49
C ILE A 189 -9.33 4.84 -13.99
N PRO A 190 -8.35 4.32 -14.77
CA PRO A 190 -8.51 4.17 -16.21
C PRO A 190 -9.63 3.18 -16.53
N ALA A 191 -10.42 3.53 -17.54
CA ALA A 191 -11.36 2.58 -18.15
C ALA A 191 -10.57 1.59 -19.03
N PHE A 192 -10.73 0.30 -18.81
CA PHE A 192 -10.15 -0.81 -19.57
C PHE A 192 -11.21 -1.47 -20.44
#